data_d0f148d21d53bfc7fb2fdd3ff1372c6a
#
_entry.id   d0f148d21d53bfc7fb2fdd3ff1372c6a
#
_cell.length_a   1.000
_cell.length_b   1.000
_cell.length_c   1.000
_cell.angle_alpha   90.00
_cell.angle_beta   90.00
_cell.angle_gamma   90.00
#
_symmetry.space_group_name_H-M   'P 1'
#
loop_
_entity.id
_entity.type
_entity.pdbx_description
1 polymer ?
#
loop_
_entity_poly.entity_id
_entity_poly.type
_entity_poly.pdbx_seq_one_letter_code
_entity_poly.pdbx_strand_id
1 'polypeptide(L)'
;EDGIRDDLVTGVQTCALPIFVKILYENLGSSFDNTLILTLTEFGRTIKQNGGYGTEHGYGSAILMAGGLLKKSQVYTDWPGLKKKELFEGRDLNSTIDSRAVYNSAMSICFNKDPEFLRREVFWGDDLPNLTEDLFKI
;
A
#
# COMPACT_ATOMS: atom_id res chain seq x y z
N GLU A 1 -5.14 -27.53 17.10
CA GLU A 1 -5.38 -26.35 17.97
C GLU A 1 -4.90 -25.03 17.34
N ASP A 2 -3.91 -25.07 16.48
CA ASP A 2 -3.33 -23.84 15.89
C ASP A 2 -4.15 -23.27 14.70
N GLY A 3 -4.86 -24.10 13.95
CA GLY A 3 -5.65 -23.66 12.78
C GLY A 3 -6.84 -22.74 13.12
N ILE A 4 -7.43 -22.89 14.29
CA ILE A 4 -8.57 -22.03 14.74
C ILE A 4 -8.10 -20.63 15.09
N ARG A 5 -6.86 -20.47 15.55
CA ARG A 5 -6.29 -19.16 15.90
C ARG A 5 -5.97 -18.33 14.66
N ASP A 6 -5.49 -18.96 13.60
CA ASP A 6 -5.13 -18.25 12.37
C ASP A 6 -6.33 -17.71 11.62
N ASP A 7 -7.42 -18.47 11.56
CA ASP A 7 -8.67 -18.03 10.94
C ASP A 7 -9.30 -16.85 11.69
N LEU A 8 -9.25 -16.86 13.02
CA LEU A 8 -9.74 -15.77 13.86
C LEU A 8 -8.88 -14.51 13.72
N VAL A 9 -7.56 -14.65 13.68
CA VAL A 9 -6.63 -13.51 13.52
C VAL A 9 -6.81 -12.90 12.13
N THR A 10 -6.88 -13.69 11.07
CA THR A 10 -7.10 -13.22 9.70
C THR A 10 -8.43 -12.49 9.57
N GLY A 11 -9.52 -13.04 10.12
CA GLY A 11 -10.83 -12.41 10.13
C GLY A 11 -10.83 -11.06 10.87
N VAL A 12 -10.19 -10.98 12.02
CA VAL A 12 -10.05 -9.75 12.80
C VAL A 12 -9.25 -8.70 12.04
N GLN A 13 -8.14 -9.06 11.42
CA GLN A 13 -7.31 -8.13 10.64
C GLN A 13 -8.07 -7.58 9.42
N THR A 14 -8.81 -8.41 8.72
CA THR A 14 -9.61 -7.99 7.55
C THR A 14 -10.69 -6.99 7.92
N CYS A 15 -11.27 -7.10 9.12
CA CYS A 15 -12.30 -6.17 9.61
C CYS A 15 -11.71 -4.94 10.31
N ALA A 16 -10.55 -5.07 10.96
CA ALA A 16 -9.98 -4.01 11.79
C ALA A 16 -9.64 -2.74 10.99
N LEU A 17 -9.00 -2.88 9.82
CA LEU A 17 -8.61 -1.73 9.02
C LEU A 17 -9.79 -0.91 8.49
N PRO A 18 -10.83 -1.49 7.88
CA PRO A 18 -12.02 -0.74 7.48
C PRO A 18 -12.75 -0.08 8.65
N ILE A 19 -12.83 -0.76 9.80
CA ILE A 19 -13.43 -0.20 11.01
C ILE A 19 -12.62 1.00 11.50
N PHE A 20 -11.30 0.88 11.55
CA PHE A 20 -10.40 1.96 11.96
C PHE A 20 -10.52 3.18 11.03
N VAL A 21 -10.50 2.97 9.71
CA VAL A 21 -10.68 4.05 8.73
C VAL A 21 -12.04 4.72 8.89
N LYS A 22 -13.11 3.95 9.12
CA LYS A 22 -14.45 4.48 9.38
C LYS A 22 -14.47 5.34 10.65
N ILE A 23 -13.90 4.87 11.75
CA ILE A 23 -13.82 5.62 13.01
C ILE A 23 -13.06 6.93 12.81
N LEU A 24 -11.94 6.90 12.09
CA LEU A 24 -11.18 8.12 11.77
C LEU A 24 -12.02 9.10 10.93
N TYR A 25 -12.69 8.62 9.90
CA TYR A 25 -13.58 9.44 9.07
C TYR A 25 -14.66 10.14 9.92
N GLU A 26 -15.35 9.39 10.78
CA GLU A 26 -16.43 9.91 11.61
C GLU A 26 -15.93 10.93 12.68
N ASN A 27 -14.71 10.75 13.21
CA ASN A 27 -14.18 11.59 14.26
C ASN A 27 -13.39 12.81 13.75
N LEU A 28 -12.75 12.71 12.60
CA LEU A 28 -12.01 13.82 12.00
C LEU A 28 -12.93 14.85 11.34
N GLY A 29 -14.15 14.47 10.94
CA GLY A 29 -15.09 15.37 10.28
C GLY A 29 -14.45 16.03 9.06
N SER A 30 -14.54 17.37 8.97
CA SER A 30 -13.95 18.12 7.85
C SER A 30 -12.41 18.03 7.76
N SER A 31 -11.72 17.69 8.83
CA SER A 31 -10.27 17.48 8.79
C SER A 31 -9.88 16.26 7.94
N PHE A 32 -10.82 15.31 7.73
CA PHE A 32 -10.59 14.16 6.86
C PHE A 32 -10.32 14.56 5.41
N ASP A 33 -10.85 15.70 4.96
CA ASP A 33 -10.62 16.22 3.60
C ASP A 33 -9.14 16.53 3.33
N ASN A 34 -8.39 16.85 4.40
CA ASN A 34 -6.95 17.13 4.35
C ASN A 34 -6.12 16.01 4.98
N THR A 35 -6.68 14.82 5.11
CA THR A 35 -6.03 13.66 5.71
C THR A 35 -5.65 12.65 4.63
N LEU A 36 -4.50 12.04 4.80
CA LEU A 36 -4.08 10.83 4.09
C LEU A 36 -3.71 9.75 5.10
N ILE A 37 -4.38 8.61 5.01
CA ILE A 37 -4.04 7.38 5.71
C ILE A 37 -3.33 6.49 4.70
N LEU A 38 -2.17 5.96 5.07
CA LEU A 38 -1.36 5.11 4.20
C LEU A 38 -0.81 3.94 5.02
N THR A 39 -0.98 2.71 4.50
CA THR A 39 -0.43 1.52 5.12
C THR A 39 0.98 1.24 4.63
N LEU A 40 1.83 0.76 5.53
CA LEU A 40 3.17 0.30 5.24
C LEU A 40 3.27 -1.19 5.52
N THR A 41 3.96 -1.92 4.68
CA THR A 41 4.29 -3.33 4.88
C THR A 41 5.79 -3.55 4.74
N GLU A 42 6.35 -4.40 5.58
CA GLU A 42 7.78 -4.73 5.54
C GLU A 42 8.10 -5.72 4.40
N PHE A 43 7.16 -6.62 4.12
CA PHE A 43 7.31 -7.67 3.09
C PHE A 43 5.98 -7.95 2.41
N GLY A 44 6.05 -8.62 1.28
CA GLY A 44 4.91 -9.17 0.57
C GLY A 44 4.60 -10.61 0.93
N ARG A 45 3.89 -11.29 0.05
CA ARG A 45 3.49 -12.70 0.26
C ARG A 45 3.75 -13.53 -0.98
N THR A 46 4.01 -14.82 -0.76
CA THR A 46 4.04 -15.82 -1.83
C THR A 46 2.64 -16.06 -2.37
N ILE A 47 2.56 -16.49 -3.64
CA ILE A 47 1.25 -16.78 -4.26
C ILE A 47 0.68 -18.11 -3.78
N LYS A 48 1.53 -19.08 -3.47
CA LYS A 48 1.08 -20.40 -3.06
C LYS A 48 0.79 -20.45 -1.57
N GLN A 49 -0.29 -21.14 -1.23
CA GLN A 49 -0.60 -21.51 0.14
C GLN A 49 0.48 -22.45 0.68
N ASN A 50 0.88 -22.23 1.93
CA ASN A 50 1.81 -23.06 2.66
C ASN A 50 1.11 -24.19 3.44
N GLY A 51 1.86 -25.02 4.14
CA GLY A 51 1.33 -26.13 4.93
C GLY A 51 0.48 -25.71 6.14
N GLY A 52 0.54 -24.45 6.56
CA GLY A 52 -0.27 -23.87 7.65
C GLY A 52 -1.51 -23.12 7.16
N TYR A 53 -1.94 -23.32 5.91
CA TYR A 53 -3.09 -22.65 5.27
C TYR A 53 -2.96 -21.13 5.09
N GLY A 54 -1.76 -20.58 5.30
CA GLY A 54 -1.40 -19.19 5.01
C GLY A 54 -0.46 -19.08 3.81
N THR A 55 0.35 -18.03 3.79
CA THR A 55 1.40 -17.83 2.79
C THR A 55 2.71 -17.47 3.48
N GLU A 56 3.83 -17.79 2.84
CA GLU A 56 5.14 -17.35 3.30
C GLU A 56 5.38 -15.87 3.01
N HIS A 57 6.42 -15.30 3.62
CA HIS A 57 6.93 -13.98 3.23
C HIS A 57 7.35 -14.02 1.76
N GLY A 58 7.06 -12.95 1.04
CA GLY A 58 7.37 -12.80 -0.37
C GLY A 58 7.78 -11.38 -0.72
N TYR A 59 7.88 -11.08 -2.00
CA TYR A 59 8.44 -9.84 -2.51
C TYR A 59 7.38 -8.74 -2.64
N GLY A 60 6.40 -8.90 -3.54
CA GLY A 60 5.38 -7.89 -3.81
C GLY A 60 4.29 -7.82 -2.74
N SER A 61 3.79 -6.63 -2.50
CA SER A 61 2.72 -6.34 -1.54
C SER A 61 1.73 -5.34 -2.10
N ALA A 62 0.79 -4.87 -1.26
CA ALA A 62 -0.15 -3.81 -1.60
C ALA A 62 -0.09 -2.70 -0.55
N ILE A 63 -0.23 -1.46 -1.01
CA ILE A 63 -0.40 -0.28 -0.16
C ILE A 63 -1.88 0.10 -0.21
N LEU A 64 -2.51 0.21 0.96
CA LEU A 64 -3.86 0.74 1.08
C LEU A 64 -3.78 2.21 1.45
N MET A 65 -4.57 3.03 0.75
CA MET A 65 -4.68 4.46 1.02
C MET A 65 -6.13 4.86 1.23
N ALA A 66 -6.38 5.75 2.19
CA ALA A 66 -7.69 6.36 2.43
C ALA A 66 -7.51 7.83 2.85
N GLY A 67 -8.49 8.66 2.55
CA GLY A 67 -8.49 10.07 2.95
C GLY A 67 -8.94 11.01 1.85
N GLY A 68 -9.25 12.22 2.24
CA GLY A 68 -9.78 13.25 1.36
C GLY A 68 -8.79 13.78 0.33
N LEU A 69 -7.50 13.58 0.54
CA LEU A 69 -6.45 13.99 -0.42
C LEU A 69 -6.37 13.08 -1.65
N LEU A 70 -6.98 11.90 -1.63
CA LEU A 70 -6.99 11.00 -2.78
C LEU A 70 -7.86 11.55 -3.91
N LYS A 71 -7.38 11.43 -5.14
CA LYS A 71 -8.06 11.90 -6.35
C LYS A 71 -9.38 11.17 -6.59
N LYS A 72 -9.39 9.86 -6.38
CA LYS A 72 -10.56 8.97 -6.56
C LYS A 72 -10.34 7.62 -5.88
N SER A 73 -11.44 6.89 -5.68
CA SER A 73 -11.36 5.46 -5.35
C SER A 73 -10.96 4.65 -6.58
N GLN A 74 -9.85 3.92 -6.49
CA GLN A 74 -9.33 3.11 -7.60
C GLN A 74 -8.37 2.02 -7.08
N VAL A 75 -8.16 1.01 -7.90
CA VAL A 75 -6.97 0.15 -7.79
C VAL A 75 -5.94 0.70 -8.77
N TYR A 76 -4.83 1.22 -8.25
CA TYR A 76 -3.71 1.70 -9.05
C TYR A 76 -2.68 0.57 -9.14
N THR A 77 -2.46 0.05 -10.32
CA THR A 77 -1.61 -1.13 -10.51
C THR A 77 -1.08 -1.22 -11.94
N ASP A 78 0.12 -1.76 -12.06
CA ASP A 78 0.66 -2.35 -13.29
C ASP A 78 0.67 -3.86 -13.06
N TRP A 79 -0.49 -4.50 -13.32
CA TRP A 79 -0.72 -5.88 -12.94
C TRP A 79 -0.07 -6.88 -13.92
N PRO A 80 0.99 -7.62 -13.52
CA PRO A 80 1.71 -8.53 -14.41
C PRO A 80 1.00 -9.88 -14.59
N GLY A 81 0.08 -10.24 -13.70
CA GLY A 81 -0.56 -11.56 -13.63
C GLY A 81 0.04 -12.48 -12.56
N LEU A 82 -0.45 -13.74 -12.55
CA LEU A 82 -0.06 -14.76 -11.56
C LEU A 82 0.53 -16.03 -12.19
N LYS A 83 0.81 -16.03 -13.49
CA LYS A 83 1.49 -17.16 -14.13
C LYS A 83 2.94 -17.21 -13.66
N LYS A 84 3.53 -18.40 -13.59
CA LYS A 84 4.90 -18.59 -13.09
C LYS A 84 5.92 -17.63 -13.70
N LYS A 85 5.79 -17.30 -14.99
CA LYS A 85 6.69 -16.36 -15.69
C LYS A 85 6.47 -14.89 -15.32
N GLU A 86 5.35 -14.56 -14.67
CA GLU A 86 4.92 -13.23 -14.29
C GLU A 86 5.25 -12.96 -12.80
N LEU A 87 5.68 -13.99 -12.08
CA LEU A 87 6.06 -13.92 -10.68
C LEU A 87 7.54 -13.59 -10.52
N PHE A 88 7.88 -12.90 -9.47
CA PHE A 88 9.27 -12.71 -9.03
C PHE A 88 9.84 -14.07 -8.62
N GLU A 89 10.93 -14.46 -9.26
CA GLU A 89 11.57 -15.80 -9.12
C GLU A 89 10.60 -16.99 -9.33
N GLY A 90 9.50 -16.79 -10.04
CA GLY A 90 8.49 -17.81 -10.30
C GLY A 90 7.70 -18.26 -9.06
N ARG A 91 7.73 -17.48 -7.97
CA ARG A 91 7.18 -17.82 -6.66
C ARG A 91 6.35 -16.68 -6.04
N ASP A 92 6.90 -15.48 -5.99
CA ASP A 92 6.35 -14.36 -5.24
C ASP A 92 5.55 -13.43 -6.15
N LEU A 93 4.62 -12.67 -5.56
CA LEU A 93 4.01 -11.56 -6.28
C LEU A 93 5.11 -10.59 -6.72
N ASN A 94 5.08 -10.20 -7.99
CA ASN A 94 6.05 -9.24 -8.51
C ASN A 94 5.73 -7.82 -8.02
N SER A 95 6.76 -7.04 -7.74
CA SER A 95 6.63 -5.61 -7.42
C SER A 95 6.83 -4.83 -8.71
N THR A 96 5.77 -4.16 -9.16
CA THR A 96 5.75 -3.38 -10.41
C THR A 96 5.79 -1.86 -10.18
N ILE A 97 5.49 -1.44 -8.96
CA ILE A 97 5.53 -0.04 -8.53
C ILE A 97 6.43 0.05 -7.31
N ASP A 98 7.43 0.91 -7.36
CA ASP A 98 8.28 1.17 -6.21
C ASP A 98 7.49 1.91 -5.12
N SER A 99 7.42 1.34 -3.93
CA SER A 99 6.70 1.93 -2.80
C SER A 99 7.23 3.32 -2.43
N ARG A 100 8.52 3.59 -2.66
CA ARG A 100 9.14 4.89 -2.40
C ARG A 100 8.56 5.98 -3.31
N ALA A 101 8.16 5.65 -4.54
CA ALA A 101 7.47 6.58 -5.42
C ALA A 101 6.11 7.02 -4.86
N VAL A 102 5.37 6.07 -4.26
CA VAL A 102 4.11 6.37 -3.56
C VAL A 102 4.37 7.26 -2.35
N TYR A 103 5.39 6.95 -1.53
CA TYR A 103 5.72 7.73 -0.34
C TYR A 103 6.21 9.14 -0.70
N ASN A 104 7.04 9.28 -1.71
CA ASN A 104 7.51 10.57 -2.21
C ASN A 104 6.32 11.46 -2.62
N SER A 105 5.41 10.90 -3.41
CA SER A 105 4.21 11.62 -3.87
C SER A 105 3.26 11.96 -2.72
N ALA A 106 3.07 11.07 -1.75
CA ALA A 106 2.29 11.31 -0.54
C ALA A 106 2.88 12.42 0.32
N MET A 107 4.19 12.40 0.55
CA MET A 107 4.90 13.45 1.30
C MET A 107 4.81 14.80 0.59
N SER A 108 4.93 14.81 -0.74
CA SER A 108 4.79 16.02 -1.54
C SER A 108 3.46 16.71 -1.29
N ILE A 109 2.36 15.97 -1.36
CA ILE A 109 1.00 16.51 -1.13
C ILE A 109 0.80 16.90 0.35
N CYS A 110 1.15 16.02 1.29
CA CYS A 110 0.90 16.26 2.71
C CYS A 110 1.70 17.44 3.28
N PHE A 111 2.90 17.69 2.78
CA PHE A 111 3.80 18.72 3.31
C PHE A 111 4.01 19.89 2.35
N ASN A 112 3.30 19.91 1.23
CA ASN A 112 3.44 20.92 0.17
C ASN A 112 4.92 21.14 -0.22
N LYS A 113 5.61 20.03 -0.54
CA LYS A 113 7.01 20.02 -0.94
C LYS A 113 7.16 19.56 -2.38
N ASP A 114 8.15 20.12 -3.06
CA ASP A 114 8.53 19.66 -4.39
C ASP A 114 8.93 18.17 -4.33
N PRO A 115 8.28 17.29 -5.11
CA PRO A 115 8.62 15.87 -5.14
C PRO A 115 10.06 15.61 -5.58
N GLU A 116 10.65 16.46 -6.40
CA GLU A 116 12.04 16.36 -6.82
C GLU A 116 13.01 16.68 -5.66
N PHE A 117 12.66 17.68 -4.86
CA PHE A 117 13.39 17.96 -3.62
C PHE A 117 13.35 16.78 -2.67
N LEU A 118 12.16 16.21 -2.42
CA LEU A 118 12.02 15.05 -1.54
C LEU A 118 12.76 13.82 -2.07
N ARG A 119 12.69 13.55 -3.37
CA ARG A 119 13.42 12.47 -4.03
C ARG A 119 14.92 12.56 -3.74
N ARG A 120 15.48 13.76 -3.85
CA ARG A 120 16.92 13.99 -3.62
C ARG A 120 17.30 13.89 -2.14
N GLU A 121 16.54 14.53 -1.26
CA GLU A 121 16.93 14.70 0.15
C GLU A 121 16.51 13.49 1.02
N VAL A 122 15.42 12.80 0.68
CA VAL A 122 14.88 11.68 1.46
C VAL A 122 15.19 10.32 0.82
N PHE A 123 15.16 10.24 -0.51
CA PHE A 123 15.33 8.99 -1.26
C PHE A 123 16.66 8.95 -2.04
N TRP A 124 17.68 9.67 -1.59
CA TRP A 124 19.07 9.65 -2.08
C TRP A 124 19.24 9.88 -3.59
N GLY A 125 18.26 10.53 -4.21
CA GLY A 125 18.31 10.83 -5.64
C GLY A 125 17.96 9.68 -6.56
N ASP A 126 17.45 8.56 -6.05
CA ASP A 126 16.97 7.43 -6.85
C ASP A 126 15.93 7.89 -7.89
N ASP A 127 15.94 7.26 -9.05
CA ASP A 127 14.97 7.54 -10.12
C ASP A 127 13.60 6.97 -9.77
N LEU A 128 12.76 7.80 -9.16
CA LEU A 128 11.42 7.45 -8.71
C LEU A 128 10.38 8.21 -9.56
N PRO A 129 9.40 7.52 -10.15
CA PRO A 129 8.32 8.18 -10.87
C PRO A 129 7.50 9.09 -9.92
N ASN A 130 7.10 10.25 -10.42
CA ASN A 130 6.20 11.13 -9.71
C ASN A 130 4.75 10.69 -9.94
N LEU A 131 4.09 10.20 -8.89
CA LEU A 131 2.72 9.69 -8.93
C LEU A 131 1.71 10.70 -8.36
N THR A 132 2.11 11.94 -8.14
CA THR A 132 1.28 12.96 -7.49
C THR A 132 -0.03 13.19 -8.26
N GLU A 133 0.06 13.40 -9.58
CA GLU A 133 -1.13 13.65 -10.42
C GLU A 133 -2.03 12.42 -10.59
N ASP A 134 -1.48 11.23 -10.49
CA ASP A 134 -2.23 9.98 -10.64
C ASP A 134 -3.06 9.65 -9.40
N LEU A 135 -2.49 9.90 -8.22
CA LEU A 135 -3.02 9.42 -6.95
C LEU A 135 -3.78 10.49 -6.18
N PHE A 136 -3.40 11.76 -6.27
CA PHE A 136 -3.86 12.81 -5.37
C PHE A 136 -4.62 13.94 -6.08
N LYS A 137 -5.41 14.69 -5.31
CA LYS A 137 -5.98 15.96 -5.74
C LYS A 137 -4.89 17.04 -5.73
N ILE A 138 -4.83 17.81 -6.79
CA ILE A 138 -3.93 18.95 -6.96
C ILE A 138 -4.77 20.22 -6.97
#